data_8444783218be0387b188217ef178aadf
#
_entry.id   8444783218be0387b188217ef178aadf
#
_cell.length_a   1.000
_cell.length_b   1.000
_cell.length_c   1.000
_cell.angle_alpha   90.00
_cell.angle_beta   90.00
_cell.angle_gamma   90.00
#
_symmetry.space_group_name_H-M   'P 1'
#
loop_
_entity.id
_entity.type
_entity.pdbx_description
1 polymer ?
#
loop_
_entity_poly.entity_id
_entity_poly.type
_entity_poly.pdbx_seq_one_letter_code
_entity_poly.pdbx_strand_id
1 'polypeptide(L)'
;MTDHVKAGPGGVMTDEVGVITGDVTLTTEPAADGTASVRIQYTGAEEWYTLTGSPAPLPPGGLAVFHQHVVEAVEAGGAAEVPDTLS
;
A
#
# COMPACT_ATOMS: atom_id res chain seq x y z
N MET A 1 3.16 8.82 -5.39
CA MET A 1 2.07 8.39 -6.32
C MET A 1 0.83 8.04 -5.51
N THR A 2 -0.32 8.40 -6.01
CA THR A 2 -1.59 8.21 -5.28
C THR A 2 -2.62 7.58 -6.20
N ASP A 3 -3.36 6.59 -5.69
CA ASP A 3 -4.45 5.96 -6.42
C ASP A 3 -5.63 5.65 -5.51
N HIS A 4 -6.82 5.67 -6.09
CA HIS A 4 -8.04 5.20 -5.44
C HIS A 4 -8.25 3.76 -5.90
N VAL A 5 -8.41 2.85 -4.94
CA VAL A 5 -8.48 1.42 -5.21
C VAL A 5 -9.61 0.80 -4.39
N LYS A 6 -10.33 -0.12 -4.98
CA LYS A 6 -11.26 -0.94 -4.21
C LYS A 6 -10.51 -2.15 -3.68
N ALA A 7 -10.44 -2.28 -2.36
CA ALA A 7 -9.77 -3.42 -1.73
C ALA A 7 -10.52 -4.71 -2.08
N GLY A 8 -9.77 -5.75 -2.43
CA GLY A 8 -10.34 -7.06 -2.69
C GLY A 8 -10.86 -7.73 -1.42
N PRO A 9 -11.50 -8.89 -1.56
CA PRO A 9 -12.03 -9.62 -0.39
C PRO A 9 -10.94 -9.88 0.64
N GLY A 10 -11.26 -9.68 1.91
CA GLY A 10 -10.31 -9.79 3.01
C GLY A 10 -9.53 -8.52 3.31
N GLY A 11 -9.64 -7.49 2.46
CA GLY A 11 -9.10 -6.15 2.71
C GLY A 11 -7.59 -6.05 2.73
N VAL A 12 -7.11 -5.00 3.42
CA VAL A 12 -5.68 -4.71 3.57
C VAL A 12 -5.32 -4.57 5.04
N MET A 13 -4.10 -4.94 5.37
CA MET A 13 -3.62 -4.90 6.76
C MET A 13 -2.91 -3.58 7.04
N THR A 14 -3.29 -2.92 8.13
CA THR A 14 -2.63 -1.71 8.59
C THR A 14 -2.01 -1.95 9.96
N ASP A 15 -0.95 -1.19 10.26
CA ASP A 15 -0.27 -1.30 11.55
C ASP A 15 -1.14 -0.73 12.69
N GLU A 16 -1.89 0.32 12.41
CA GLU A 16 -2.60 1.08 13.45
C GLU A 16 -3.94 0.48 13.83
N VAL A 17 -4.69 -0.03 12.84
CA VAL A 17 -6.09 -0.45 13.07
C VAL A 17 -6.42 -1.84 12.52
N GLY A 18 -5.41 -2.59 12.06
CA GLY A 18 -5.66 -3.91 11.48
C GLY A 18 -6.27 -3.83 10.09
N VAL A 19 -7.15 -4.74 9.78
CA VAL A 19 -7.72 -4.86 8.43
C VAL A 19 -8.74 -3.78 8.16
N ILE A 20 -8.59 -3.10 7.02
CA ILE A 20 -9.60 -2.18 6.47
C ILE A 20 -10.07 -2.72 5.12
N THR A 21 -11.30 -2.37 4.74
CA THR A 21 -11.96 -2.90 3.53
C THR A 21 -12.65 -1.78 2.76
N GLY A 22 -13.12 -2.09 1.56
CA GLY A 22 -13.90 -1.17 0.75
C GLY A 22 -13.05 -0.25 -0.10
N ASP A 23 -13.54 0.97 -0.33
CA ASP A 23 -12.83 1.95 -1.15
C ASP A 23 -11.73 2.62 -0.34
N VAL A 24 -10.50 2.52 -0.82
CA VAL A 24 -9.34 3.06 -0.14
C VAL A 24 -8.54 3.95 -1.10
N THR A 25 -7.81 4.88 -0.52
CA THR A 25 -6.83 5.69 -1.25
C THR A 25 -5.46 5.33 -0.72
N LEU A 26 -4.55 4.98 -1.61
CA LEU A 26 -3.19 4.66 -1.21
C LEU A 26 -2.20 5.65 -1.83
N THR A 27 -1.14 5.92 -1.10
CA THR A 27 -0.05 6.76 -1.59
C THR A 27 1.29 6.11 -1.29
N THR A 28 2.19 6.18 -2.27
CA THR A 28 3.55 5.70 -2.12
C THR A 28 4.51 6.85 -2.32
N GLU A 29 5.54 6.92 -1.49
CA GLU A 29 6.54 7.98 -1.55
C GLU A 29 7.94 7.40 -1.35
N PRO A 30 8.92 7.83 -2.17
CA PRO A 30 10.29 7.38 -1.98
C PRO A 30 10.94 8.11 -0.81
N ALA A 31 11.84 7.42 -0.12
CA ALA A 31 12.69 8.01 0.91
C ALA A 31 14.13 8.05 0.41
N ALA A 32 14.96 8.85 1.10
CA ALA A 32 16.34 9.06 0.69
C ALA A 32 17.22 7.80 0.82
N ASP A 33 16.78 6.83 1.61
CA ASP A 33 17.54 5.60 1.87
C ASP A 33 17.26 4.46 0.88
N GLY A 34 16.52 4.72 -0.20
CA GLY A 34 16.18 3.70 -1.20
C GLY A 34 14.95 2.88 -0.85
N THR A 35 14.21 3.27 0.19
CA THR A 35 12.92 2.64 0.52
C THR A 35 11.77 3.50 0.03
N ALA A 36 10.56 2.95 0.11
CA ALA A 36 9.33 3.70 -0.13
C ALA A 36 8.36 3.44 1.02
N SER A 37 7.65 4.48 1.43
CA SER A 37 6.57 4.36 2.39
C SER A 37 5.25 4.15 1.66
N VAL A 38 4.35 3.41 2.30
CA VAL A 38 2.99 3.19 1.79
C VAL A 38 2.00 3.56 2.86
N ARG A 39 1.14 4.51 2.56
CA ARG A 39 0.04 4.91 3.44
C ARG A 39 -1.28 4.66 2.76
N ILE A 40 -2.29 4.39 3.56
CA ILE A 40 -3.61 4.06 3.06
C ILE A 40 -4.67 4.69 3.96
N GLN A 41 -5.79 5.09 3.36
CA GLN A 41 -6.93 5.64 4.09
C GLN A 41 -8.21 5.14 3.48
N TYR A 42 -9.29 5.16 4.26
CA TYR A 42 -10.62 5.06 3.66
C TYR A 42 -10.83 6.29 2.77
N THR A 43 -11.28 6.07 1.54
CA THR A 43 -11.53 7.18 0.61
C THR A 43 -12.50 8.18 1.23
N GLY A 44 -12.09 9.44 1.28
CA GLY A 44 -12.87 10.52 1.87
C GLY A 44 -12.66 10.73 3.36
N ALA A 45 -11.92 9.85 4.04
CA ALA A 45 -11.58 10.02 5.45
C ALA A 45 -10.33 10.89 5.59
N GLU A 46 -10.05 11.35 6.81
CA GLU A 46 -8.90 12.22 7.08
C GLU A 46 -7.68 11.46 7.59
N GLU A 47 -7.89 10.32 8.26
CA GLU A 47 -6.79 9.57 8.86
C GLU A 47 -6.09 8.70 7.85
N TRP A 48 -4.75 8.73 7.90
CA TRP A 48 -3.89 7.84 7.12
C TRP A 48 -3.31 6.77 8.02
N TYR A 49 -3.25 5.56 7.49
CA TYR A 49 -2.66 4.41 8.17
C TYR A 49 -1.46 3.90 7.39
N THR A 50 -0.58 3.19 8.09
CA THR A 50 0.58 2.55 7.48
C THR A 50 0.19 1.18 6.96
N LEU A 51 0.39 0.93 5.67
CA LEU A 51 0.22 -0.42 5.14
C LEU A 51 1.33 -1.31 5.73
N THR A 52 0.95 -2.42 6.32
CA THR A 52 1.89 -3.30 7.01
C THR A 52 2.98 -3.77 6.05
N GLY A 53 4.23 -3.68 6.49
CA GLY A 53 5.39 -3.93 5.65
C GLY A 53 6.08 -2.67 5.14
N SER A 54 5.45 -1.51 5.30
CA SER A 54 6.04 -0.21 4.96
C SER A 54 6.95 0.27 6.11
N PRO A 55 8.12 0.92 5.83
CA PRO A 55 8.67 1.13 4.49
C PRO A 55 9.32 -0.13 3.92
N ALA A 56 9.41 -0.21 2.62
CA ALA A 56 10.00 -1.37 1.95
C ALA A 56 11.00 -0.92 0.86
N PRO A 57 12.01 -1.75 0.56
CA PRO A 57 12.98 -1.42 -0.47
C PRO A 57 12.33 -1.24 -1.84
N LEU A 58 12.80 -0.27 -2.61
CA LEU A 58 12.35 -0.09 -3.99
C LEU A 58 12.91 -1.19 -4.88
N PRO A 59 12.08 -1.80 -5.74
CA PRO A 59 12.55 -2.79 -6.70
C PRO A 59 13.26 -2.15 -7.89
N PRO A 60 13.92 -2.96 -8.73
CA PRO A 60 14.33 -2.49 -10.06
C PRO A 60 13.11 -1.94 -10.81
N GLY A 61 13.27 -0.79 -11.45
CA GLY A 61 12.16 -0.06 -12.05
C GLY A 61 11.62 1.06 -11.19
N GLY A 62 11.98 1.10 -9.90
CA GLY A 62 11.73 2.23 -9.04
C GLY A 62 10.30 2.33 -8.52
N LEU A 63 9.90 3.57 -8.19
CA LEU A 63 8.63 3.83 -7.51
C LEU A 63 7.42 3.42 -8.33
N ALA A 64 7.43 3.62 -9.64
CA ALA A 64 6.27 3.29 -10.48
C ALA A 64 5.98 1.79 -10.46
N VAL A 65 7.01 0.95 -10.53
CA VAL A 65 6.86 -0.50 -10.45
C VAL A 65 6.39 -0.91 -9.06
N PHE A 66 7.00 -0.33 -8.03
CA PHE A 66 6.62 -0.59 -6.64
C PHE A 66 5.15 -0.24 -6.41
N HIS A 67 4.74 0.94 -6.83
CA HIS A 67 3.35 1.42 -6.67
C HIS A 67 2.36 0.47 -7.37
N GLN A 68 2.67 0.05 -8.59
CA GLN A 68 1.80 -0.87 -9.32
C GLN A 68 1.64 -2.21 -8.58
N HIS A 69 2.73 -2.74 -8.02
CA HIS A 69 2.65 -3.98 -7.24
C HIS A 69 1.79 -3.80 -5.98
N VAL A 70 1.88 -2.64 -5.33
CA VAL A 70 1.03 -2.35 -4.15
C VAL A 70 -0.44 -2.27 -4.56
N VAL A 71 -0.75 -1.58 -5.67
CA VAL A 71 -2.12 -1.48 -6.18
C VAL A 71 -2.69 -2.88 -6.44
N GLU A 72 -1.92 -3.74 -7.10
CA GLU A 72 -2.35 -5.10 -7.40
C GLU A 72 -2.59 -5.93 -6.14
N ALA A 73 -1.73 -5.77 -5.13
CA ALA A 73 -1.90 -6.47 -3.85
C ALA A 73 -3.18 -6.03 -3.15
N VAL A 74 -3.46 -4.73 -3.13
CA VAL A 74 -4.68 -4.17 -2.53
C VAL A 74 -5.92 -4.68 -3.26
N GLU A 75 -5.89 -4.71 -4.59
CA GLU A 75 -7.00 -5.23 -5.39
C GLU A 75 -7.26 -6.71 -5.15
N ALA A 76 -6.20 -7.48 -4.89
CA ALA A 76 -6.32 -8.90 -4.58
C ALA A 76 -6.92 -9.14 -3.19
N GLY A 77 -6.66 -8.25 -2.24
CA GLY A 77 -7.18 -8.39 -0.88
C GLY A 77 -6.47 -9.45 -0.06
N GLY A 78 -7.23 -10.16 0.79
CA GLY A 78 -6.67 -11.20 1.63
C GLY A 78 -5.81 -10.67 2.77
N ALA A 79 -6.20 -9.56 3.39
CA ALA A 79 -5.40 -8.85 4.38
C ALA A 79 -4.04 -8.44 3.79
N ALA A 80 -4.08 -7.81 2.62
CA ALA A 80 -2.88 -7.49 1.85
C ALA A 80 -1.90 -6.62 2.63
N GLU A 81 -0.63 -6.94 2.47
CA GLU A 81 0.49 -6.17 3.01
C GLU A 81 1.34 -5.69 1.84
N VAL A 82 2.36 -4.88 2.13
CA VAL A 82 3.31 -4.50 1.09
C VAL A 82 3.95 -5.76 0.53
N PRO A 83 3.82 -6.03 -0.79
CA PRO A 83 4.38 -7.25 -1.36
C PRO A 83 5.90 -7.20 -1.43
N ASP A 84 6.53 -8.38 -1.41
CA ASP A 84 7.96 -8.49 -1.66
C ASP A 84 8.20 -8.38 -3.17
N THR A 85 8.74 -7.24 -3.59
CA THR A 85 8.95 -6.94 -5.00
C THR A 85 10.39 -7.14 -5.44
N LEU A 86 11.25 -7.63 -4.54
CA LEU A 86 12.67 -7.87 -4.84
C LEU A 86 12.98 -9.31 -5.17
N SER A 87 12.07 -10.21 -4.91
CA SER A 87 12.26 -11.62 -5.15
C SER A 87 12.06 -12.02 -6.62
#